data_4ec598645103b19f7ac43c70a9108474
#
_entry.id   4ec598645103b19f7ac43c70a9108474
#
_cell.length_a   1.000
_cell.length_b   1.000
_cell.length_c   1.000
_cell.angle_alpha   90.00
_cell.angle_beta   90.00
_cell.angle_gamma   90.00
#
_symmetry.space_group_name_H-M   'P 1'
#
loop_
_entity.id
_entity.type
_entity.pdbx_description
1 polymer ?
#
loop_
_entity_poly.entity_id
_entity_poly.type
_entity_poly.pdbx_seq_one_letter_code
_entity_poly.pdbx_strand_id
1 'polypeptide(L)'
;DIYRQIEPFRKRKAGKLSGGMKQKLALCCALIHAPRVLFLDEPTTGVDPVSRVEFWEMLRKLKERYGITVVVSTPYMDEATLCDRIALIQDGEFLRIDTPRGIISSYGDTLWAVRSDGMHRLLDDLRAYDDTLTAFSFGETYHVTVRNTARPQAMTAYLEGLGHGAVSVLPADATIEDCFMSLMKKGGKE
;
A
#
# COMPACT_ATOMS: atom_id res chain seq x y z
N ASP A 1 -3.98 -3.81 -28.72
CA ASP A 1 -3.01 -2.74 -28.41
C ASP A 1 -1.87 -3.16 -27.45
N ILE A 2 -2.13 -4.06 -26.49
CA ILE A 2 -1.07 -4.56 -25.56
C ILE A 2 0.01 -5.32 -26.35
N TYR A 3 -0.37 -6.18 -27.26
CA TYR A 3 0.58 -6.94 -28.09
C TYR A 3 1.53 -6.03 -28.89
N ARG A 4 1.05 -4.88 -29.41
CA ARG A 4 1.89 -3.93 -30.13
C ARG A 4 3.09 -3.41 -29.33
N GLN A 5 2.98 -3.36 -28.01
CA GLN A 5 4.08 -2.93 -27.14
C GLN A 5 5.19 -3.98 -27.01
N ILE A 6 4.87 -5.26 -27.17
CA ILE A 6 5.83 -6.37 -27.10
C ILE A 6 6.21 -6.92 -28.49
N GLU A 7 5.44 -6.62 -29.54
CA GLU A 7 5.66 -7.08 -30.90
C GLU A 7 7.09 -6.83 -31.43
N PRO A 8 7.74 -5.68 -31.21
CA PRO A 8 9.11 -5.44 -31.61
C PRO A 8 10.11 -6.46 -31.06
N PHE A 9 9.76 -7.10 -29.95
CA PHE A 9 10.61 -8.06 -29.24
C PHE A 9 10.22 -9.54 -29.49
N ARG A 10 9.30 -9.81 -30.41
CA ARG A 10 8.76 -11.16 -30.71
C ARG A 10 9.81 -12.23 -31.03
N LYS A 11 11.01 -11.81 -31.50
CA LYS A 11 12.13 -12.71 -31.78
C LYS A 11 13.03 -12.97 -30.56
N ARG A 12 12.83 -12.26 -29.44
CA ARG A 12 13.60 -12.48 -28.22
C ARG A 12 13.10 -13.69 -27.46
N LYS A 13 14.01 -14.47 -26.89
CA LYS A 13 13.65 -15.53 -25.93
C LYS A 13 12.99 -14.90 -24.70
N ALA A 14 11.92 -15.49 -24.20
CA ALA A 14 11.16 -14.97 -23.04
C ALA A 14 12.07 -14.72 -21.81
N GLY A 15 13.07 -15.56 -21.58
CA GLY A 15 14.04 -15.37 -20.50
C GLY A 15 14.88 -14.10 -20.60
N LYS A 16 14.99 -13.48 -21.81
CA LYS A 16 15.73 -12.23 -22.04
C LYS A 16 14.86 -10.97 -22.04
N LEU A 17 13.58 -11.11 -21.72
CA LEU A 17 12.67 -9.99 -21.55
C LEU A 17 12.84 -9.38 -20.14
N SER A 18 12.63 -8.07 -20.02
CA SER A 18 12.54 -7.41 -18.70
C SER A 18 11.32 -7.92 -17.91
N GLY A 19 11.28 -7.64 -16.60
CA GLY A 19 10.14 -7.99 -15.75
C GLY A 19 8.81 -7.47 -16.30
N GLY A 20 8.72 -6.17 -16.59
CA GLY A 20 7.53 -5.56 -17.17
C GLY A 20 7.15 -6.13 -18.53
N MET A 21 8.13 -6.48 -19.39
CA MET A 21 7.83 -7.14 -20.67
C MET A 21 7.31 -8.56 -20.49
N LYS A 22 7.80 -9.31 -19.51
CA LYS A 22 7.27 -10.65 -19.17
C LYS A 22 5.83 -10.55 -18.70
N GLN A 23 5.51 -9.59 -17.87
CA GLN A 23 4.13 -9.35 -17.38
C GLN A 23 3.19 -8.96 -18.53
N LYS A 24 3.62 -8.07 -19.43
CA LYS A 24 2.84 -7.73 -20.64
C LYS A 24 2.62 -8.96 -21.52
N LEU A 25 3.62 -9.82 -21.68
CA LEU A 25 3.50 -11.07 -22.45
C LEU A 25 2.50 -12.02 -21.78
N ALA A 26 2.62 -12.23 -20.46
CA ALA A 26 1.70 -13.09 -19.70
C ALA A 26 0.25 -12.58 -19.80
N LEU A 27 0.05 -11.27 -19.69
CA LEU A 27 -1.27 -10.65 -19.86
C LEU A 27 -1.81 -10.87 -21.29
N CYS A 28 -0.98 -10.73 -22.33
CA CYS A 28 -1.38 -11.03 -23.70
C CYS A 28 -1.84 -12.49 -23.85
N CYS A 29 -1.10 -13.44 -23.28
CA CYS A 29 -1.49 -14.87 -23.32
C CYS A 29 -2.82 -15.11 -22.61
N ALA A 30 -3.05 -14.52 -21.45
CA ALA A 30 -4.30 -14.66 -20.72
C ALA A 30 -5.52 -14.08 -21.47
N LEU A 31 -5.29 -13.05 -22.28
CA LEU A 31 -6.35 -12.37 -23.03
C LEU A 31 -6.73 -13.05 -24.36
N ILE A 32 -5.99 -14.06 -24.82
CA ILE A 32 -6.27 -14.76 -26.09
C ILE A 32 -7.68 -15.35 -26.11
N HIS A 33 -8.15 -15.85 -24.98
CA HIS A 33 -9.48 -16.48 -24.85
C HIS A 33 -10.61 -15.50 -24.52
N ALA A 34 -10.34 -14.18 -24.58
CA ALA A 34 -11.30 -13.12 -24.23
C ALA A 34 -12.05 -13.39 -22.90
N PRO A 35 -11.37 -13.54 -21.79
CA PRO A 35 -11.98 -13.91 -20.52
C PRO A 35 -12.90 -12.79 -20.02
N ARG A 36 -13.97 -13.16 -19.32
CA ARG A 36 -14.84 -12.21 -18.60
C ARG A 36 -14.25 -11.81 -17.24
N VAL A 37 -13.44 -12.70 -16.66
CA VAL A 37 -12.76 -12.50 -15.37
C VAL A 37 -11.30 -12.85 -15.54
N LEU A 38 -10.42 -11.99 -15.07
CA LEU A 38 -8.98 -12.15 -15.12
C LEU A 38 -8.44 -12.17 -13.68
N PHE A 39 -7.74 -13.23 -13.31
CA PHE A 39 -7.05 -13.35 -12.02
C PHE A 39 -5.55 -13.13 -12.23
N LEU A 40 -4.99 -12.22 -11.45
CA LEU A 40 -3.59 -11.86 -11.49
C LEU A 40 -3.00 -11.97 -10.07
N ASP A 41 -2.03 -12.84 -9.91
CA ASP A 41 -1.38 -13.06 -8.65
C ASP A 41 -0.03 -12.33 -8.64
N GLU A 42 0.08 -11.31 -7.78
CA GLU A 42 1.25 -10.43 -7.62
C GLU A 42 1.88 -9.97 -8.96
N PRO A 43 1.10 -9.43 -9.91
CA PRO A 43 1.56 -9.24 -11.28
C PRO A 43 2.66 -8.18 -11.42
N THR A 44 2.91 -7.38 -10.40
CA THR A 44 3.89 -6.27 -10.42
C THR A 44 5.10 -6.54 -9.54
N THR A 45 5.17 -7.69 -8.87
CA THR A 45 6.33 -8.06 -8.05
C THR A 45 7.58 -8.19 -8.90
N GLY A 46 8.64 -7.48 -8.51
CA GLY A 46 9.90 -7.44 -9.26
C GLY A 46 9.86 -6.63 -10.58
N VAL A 47 8.82 -5.83 -10.77
CA VAL A 47 8.68 -4.91 -11.92
C VAL A 47 9.12 -3.50 -11.50
N ASP A 48 9.85 -2.81 -12.36
CA ASP A 48 10.28 -1.43 -12.12
C ASP A 48 9.09 -0.47 -12.02
N PRO A 49 9.23 0.68 -11.31
CA PRO A 49 8.11 1.60 -11.04
C PRO A 49 7.40 2.11 -12.29
N VAL A 50 8.14 2.38 -13.38
CA VAL A 50 7.55 2.89 -14.63
C VAL A 50 6.69 1.81 -15.27
N SER A 51 7.22 0.60 -15.39
CA SER A 51 6.50 -0.55 -15.95
C SER A 51 5.28 -0.93 -15.09
N ARG A 52 5.32 -0.72 -13.75
CA ARG A 52 4.16 -0.90 -12.86
C ARG A 52 3.02 0.05 -13.22
N VAL A 53 3.30 1.33 -13.35
CA VAL A 53 2.29 2.33 -13.75
C VAL A 53 1.66 1.96 -15.09
N GLU A 54 2.49 1.64 -16.11
CA GLU A 54 1.99 1.22 -17.42
C GLU A 54 1.11 -0.03 -17.35
N PHE A 55 1.46 -0.99 -16.50
CA PHE A 55 0.69 -2.22 -16.32
C PHE A 55 -0.69 -1.93 -15.73
N TRP A 56 -0.79 -1.10 -14.70
CA TRP A 56 -2.06 -0.71 -14.10
C TRP A 56 -2.93 0.12 -15.07
N GLU A 57 -2.34 1.00 -15.87
CA GLU A 57 -3.06 1.69 -16.93
C GLU A 57 -3.64 0.72 -17.99
N MET A 58 -2.90 -0.35 -18.32
CA MET A 58 -3.40 -1.38 -19.21
C MET A 58 -4.60 -2.11 -18.61
N LEU A 59 -4.54 -2.50 -17.34
CA LEU A 59 -5.65 -3.14 -16.64
C LEU A 59 -6.89 -2.25 -16.61
N ARG A 60 -6.72 -0.96 -16.33
CA ARG A 60 -7.81 0.02 -16.38
C ARG A 60 -8.45 0.08 -17.77
N LYS A 61 -7.65 0.18 -18.83
CA LYS A 61 -8.15 0.18 -20.22
C LYS A 61 -8.87 -1.11 -20.58
N LEU A 62 -8.41 -2.26 -20.11
CA LEU A 62 -9.09 -3.55 -20.33
C LEU A 62 -10.47 -3.57 -19.66
N LYS A 63 -10.56 -3.10 -18.42
CA LYS A 63 -11.82 -2.98 -17.69
C LYS A 63 -12.79 -2.04 -18.43
N GLU A 64 -12.35 -0.82 -18.76
CA GLU A 64 -13.19 0.22 -19.37
C GLU A 64 -13.67 -0.17 -20.79
N ARG A 65 -12.78 -0.74 -21.59
CA ARG A 65 -13.07 -1.01 -23.00
C ARG A 65 -13.76 -2.35 -23.26
N TYR A 66 -13.45 -3.36 -22.47
CA TYR A 66 -13.92 -4.74 -22.70
C TYR A 66 -14.82 -5.27 -21.58
N GLY A 67 -15.04 -4.49 -20.51
CA GLY A 67 -15.89 -4.90 -19.40
C GLY A 67 -15.33 -6.11 -18.63
N ILE A 68 -14.02 -6.33 -18.66
CA ILE A 68 -13.38 -7.45 -17.97
C ILE A 68 -13.34 -7.14 -16.47
N THR A 69 -13.78 -8.09 -15.65
CA THR A 69 -13.54 -8.03 -14.21
C THR A 69 -12.11 -8.50 -13.92
N VAL A 70 -11.33 -7.68 -13.23
CA VAL A 70 -9.95 -8.00 -12.88
C VAL A 70 -9.85 -8.19 -11.38
N VAL A 71 -9.33 -9.35 -10.95
CA VAL A 71 -9.01 -9.66 -9.55
C VAL A 71 -7.48 -9.72 -9.45
N VAL A 72 -6.92 -8.87 -8.60
CA VAL A 72 -5.47 -8.77 -8.41
C VAL A 72 -5.13 -9.06 -6.95
N SER A 73 -4.18 -9.95 -6.69
CA SER A 73 -3.49 -9.97 -5.41
C SER A 73 -2.25 -9.08 -5.49
N THR A 74 -1.95 -8.33 -4.44
CA THR A 74 -0.76 -7.50 -4.36
C THR A 74 -0.36 -7.24 -2.89
N PRO A 75 0.94 -7.28 -2.56
CA PRO A 75 1.41 -6.84 -1.25
C PRO A 75 1.57 -5.31 -1.15
N TYR A 76 1.37 -4.58 -2.26
CA TYR A 76 1.59 -3.14 -2.32
C TYR A 76 0.31 -2.36 -2.04
N MET A 77 0.26 -1.66 -0.91
CA MET A 77 -0.94 -0.93 -0.47
C MET A 77 -1.26 0.29 -1.35
N ASP A 78 -0.26 0.87 -2.01
CA ASP A 78 -0.44 1.93 -3.01
C ASP A 78 -1.23 1.43 -4.23
N GLU A 79 -1.00 0.18 -4.67
CA GLU A 79 -1.75 -0.44 -5.76
C GLU A 79 -3.22 -0.72 -5.39
N ALA A 80 -3.50 -1.01 -4.12
CA ALA A 80 -4.85 -1.21 -3.63
C ALA A 80 -5.74 0.03 -3.86
N THR A 81 -5.15 1.24 -3.84
CA THR A 81 -5.88 2.48 -4.13
C THR A 81 -6.39 2.58 -5.56
N LEU A 82 -5.81 1.81 -6.49
CA LEU A 82 -6.19 1.78 -7.91
C LEU A 82 -7.38 0.85 -8.20
N CYS A 83 -7.81 0.07 -7.21
CA CYS A 83 -8.91 -0.88 -7.32
C CYS A 83 -10.25 -0.22 -6.97
N ASP A 84 -11.35 -0.73 -7.51
CA ASP A 84 -12.71 -0.27 -7.14
C ASP A 84 -13.11 -0.79 -5.76
N ARG A 85 -12.71 -2.02 -5.44
CA ARG A 85 -12.92 -2.67 -4.15
C ARG A 85 -11.67 -3.42 -3.77
N ILE A 86 -11.38 -3.47 -2.49
CA ILE A 86 -10.26 -4.21 -1.92
C ILE A 86 -10.73 -5.13 -0.79
N ALA A 87 -10.03 -6.23 -0.66
CA ALA A 87 -10.18 -7.16 0.45
C ALA A 87 -8.83 -7.23 1.18
N LEU A 88 -8.79 -6.74 2.41
CA LEU A 88 -7.62 -6.89 3.28
C LEU A 88 -7.64 -8.28 3.89
N ILE A 89 -6.56 -9.03 3.73
CA ILE A 89 -6.43 -10.43 4.14
C ILE A 89 -5.22 -10.57 5.05
N GLN A 90 -5.40 -11.29 6.15
CA GLN A 90 -4.32 -11.71 7.06
C GLN A 90 -4.58 -13.14 7.52
N ASP A 91 -3.54 -13.97 7.50
CA ASP A 91 -3.58 -15.37 7.96
C ASP A 91 -4.75 -16.21 7.37
N GLY A 92 -5.11 -15.90 6.10
CA GLY A 92 -6.19 -16.57 5.39
C GLY A 92 -7.60 -16.04 5.70
N GLU A 93 -7.72 -15.05 6.58
CA GLU A 93 -9.01 -14.43 6.93
C GLU A 93 -9.17 -13.04 6.32
N PHE A 94 -10.40 -12.72 5.92
CA PHE A 94 -10.75 -11.37 5.48
C PHE A 94 -10.91 -10.44 6.68
N LEU A 95 -10.02 -9.47 6.80
CA LEU A 95 -10.14 -8.42 7.82
C LEU A 95 -11.24 -7.43 7.46
N ARG A 96 -11.30 -7.03 6.20
CA ARG A 96 -12.30 -6.09 5.68
C ARG A 96 -12.40 -6.13 4.17
N ILE A 97 -13.61 -5.92 3.65
CA ILE A 97 -13.88 -5.78 2.20
C ILE A 97 -14.67 -4.50 2.00
N ASP A 98 -14.11 -3.53 1.27
CA ASP A 98 -14.75 -2.25 1.00
C ASP A 98 -14.09 -1.56 -0.21
N THR A 99 -14.54 -0.36 -0.56
CA THR A 99 -13.80 0.54 -1.44
C THR A 99 -12.56 1.09 -0.70
N PRO A 100 -11.49 1.50 -1.41
CA PRO A 100 -10.34 2.15 -0.78
C PRO A 100 -10.74 3.31 0.13
N ARG A 101 -11.65 4.17 -0.34
CA ARG A 101 -12.18 5.29 0.45
C ARG A 101 -12.97 4.83 1.68
N GLY A 102 -13.78 3.76 1.54
CA GLY A 102 -14.56 3.20 2.64
C GLY A 102 -13.65 2.65 3.75
N ILE A 103 -12.53 2.01 3.38
CA ILE A 103 -11.53 1.55 4.34
C ILE A 103 -10.89 2.74 5.07
N ILE A 104 -10.39 3.73 4.35
CA ILE A 104 -9.73 4.90 4.92
C ILE A 104 -10.69 5.68 5.83
N SER A 105 -11.93 5.93 5.39
CA SER A 105 -12.92 6.67 6.18
C SER A 105 -13.37 5.94 7.45
N SER A 106 -13.11 4.65 7.56
CA SER A 106 -13.38 3.86 8.76
C SER A 106 -12.27 3.92 9.82
N TYR A 107 -11.15 4.56 9.50
CA TYR A 107 -10.09 4.81 10.46
C TYR A 107 -10.58 5.85 11.49
N GLY A 108 -10.81 5.40 12.71
CA GLY A 108 -11.47 6.22 13.74
C GLY A 108 -10.51 6.81 14.77
N ASP A 109 -9.22 6.51 14.64
CA ASP A 109 -8.20 6.92 15.61
C ASP A 109 -7.46 8.19 15.14
N THR A 110 -6.88 8.94 16.07
CA THR A 110 -6.05 10.11 15.75
C THR A 110 -4.69 9.64 15.26
N LEU A 111 -4.26 10.11 14.08
CA LEU A 111 -2.98 9.75 13.46
C LEU A 111 -2.08 10.97 13.32
N TRP A 112 -0.82 10.82 13.69
CA TRP A 112 0.22 11.82 13.50
C TRP A 112 1.38 11.28 12.69
N ALA A 113 1.93 12.14 11.84
CA ALA A 113 3.23 11.92 11.19
C ALA A 113 4.31 12.60 12.06
N VAL A 114 5.25 11.81 12.54
CA VAL A 114 6.32 12.27 13.45
C VAL A 114 7.68 12.02 12.82
N ARG A 115 8.56 13.01 12.91
CA ARG A 115 9.96 12.89 12.51
C ARG A 115 10.87 13.68 13.45
N SER A 116 12.14 13.30 13.47
CA SER A 116 13.23 14.05 14.14
C SER A 116 14.53 13.85 13.36
N ASP A 117 15.61 14.52 13.77
CA ASP A 117 16.95 14.27 13.23
C ASP A 117 17.54 12.92 13.69
N GLY A 118 17.05 12.36 14.79
CA GLY A 118 17.46 11.08 15.36
C GLY A 118 16.53 9.91 15.06
N MET A 119 16.18 9.65 13.78
CA MET A 119 15.16 8.67 13.36
C MET A 119 15.38 7.25 13.94
N HIS A 120 16.60 6.80 14.11
CA HIS A 120 16.91 5.42 14.57
C HIS A 120 16.42 5.11 15.99
N ARG A 121 16.32 6.09 16.87
CA ARG A 121 15.81 5.95 18.25
C ARG A 121 14.34 6.35 18.36
N LEU A 122 13.88 7.17 17.43
CA LEU A 122 12.57 7.79 17.50
C LEU A 122 11.43 6.77 17.60
N LEU A 123 11.52 5.63 16.91
CA LEU A 123 10.47 4.61 16.93
C LEU A 123 10.24 4.01 18.32
N ASP A 124 11.33 3.72 19.02
CA ASP A 124 11.25 3.12 20.36
C ASP A 124 10.73 4.14 21.38
N ASP A 125 11.19 5.39 21.27
CA ASP A 125 10.74 6.47 22.13
C ASP A 125 9.26 6.83 21.86
N LEU A 126 8.80 6.78 20.60
CA LEU A 126 7.39 6.93 20.24
C LEU A 126 6.52 5.80 20.82
N ARG A 127 7.01 4.57 20.81
CA ARG A 127 6.30 3.42 21.38
C ARG A 127 6.21 3.48 22.89
N ALA A 128 7.19 4.12 23.54
CA ALA A 128 7.23 4.30 25.00
C ALA A 128 6.37 5.47 25.48
N TYR A 129 5.86 6.33 24.59
CA TYR A 129 5.00 7.44 24.97
C TYR A 129 3.62 6.94 25.40
N ASP A 130 3.14 7.36 26.58
CA ASP A 130 1.94 6.82 27.24
C ASP A 130 0.65 6.88 26.37
N ASP A 131 0.51 7.91 25.57
CA ASP A 131 -0.67 8.09 24.69
C ASP A 131 -0.53 7.41 23.34
N THR A 132 0.59 6.76 23.04
CA THR A 132 0.79 6.02 21.79
C THR A 132 0.05 4.67 21.83
N LEU A 133 -0.80 4.46 20.85
CA LEU A 133 -1.45 3.17 20.62
C LEU A 133 -0.62 2.30 19.67
N THR A 134 -0.12 2.89 18.56
CA THR A 134 0.77 2.23 17.60
C THR A 134 1.76 3.22 17.02
N ALA A 135 2.95 2.75 16.64
CA ALA A 135 3.92 3.52 15.86
C ALA A 135 4.60 2.62 14.83
N PHE A 136 4.60 3.06 13.57
CA PHE A 136 5.18 2.34 12.41
C PHE A 136 5.98 3.29 11.53
N SER A 137 6.98 2.74 10.85
CA SER A 137 7.75 3.48 9.84
C SER A 137 6.91 3.73 8.60
N PHE A 138 6.90 4.96 8.10
CA PHE A 138 6.16 5.37 6.91
C PHE A 138 6.98 6.37 6.09
N GLY A 139 7.76 5.84 5.16
CA GLY A 139 8.69 6.65 4.37
C GLY A 139 9.72 7.38 5.25
N GLU A 140 9.71 8.70 5.19
CA GLU A 140 10.63 9.58 5.97
C GLU A 140 10.05 9.99 7.34
N THR A 141 8.90 9.47 7.72
CA THR A 141 8.22 9.76 8.98
C THR A 141 7.85 8.48 9.70
N TYR A 142 7.42 8.60 10.95
CA TYR A 142 6.67 7.55 11.63
C TYR A 142 5.20 7.95 11.72
N HIS A 143 4.30 7.04 11.34
CA HIS A 143 2.89 7.19 11.60
C HIS A 143 2.59 6.66 13.00
N VAL A 144 2.01 7.52 13.82
CA VAL A 144 1.72 7.26 15.23
C VAL A 144 0.24 7.41 15.47
N THR A 145 -0.41 6.31 15.80
CA THR A 145 -1.79 6.34 16.30
C THR A 145 -1.77 6.68 17.77
N VAL A 146 -2.52 7.67 18.17
CA VAL A 146 -2.56 8.14 19.55
C VAL A 146 -3.98 8.16 20.10
N ARG A 147 -4.10 8.19 21.43
CA ARG A 147 -5.40 8.42 22.09
C ARG A 147 -5.95 9.78 21.71
N ASN A 148 -7.26 9.90 21.61
CA ASN A 148 -7.93 11.15 21.21
C ASN A 148 -7.70 12.32 22.21
N THR A 149 -7.21 12.02 23.41
CA THR A 149 -6.83 13.01 24.43
C THR A 149 -5.42 13.56 24.26
N ALA A 150 -4.58 12.89 23.46
CA ALA A 150 -3.22 13.29 23.24
C ALA A 150 -3.11 14.63 22.51
N ARG A 151 -2.02 15.35 22.78
CA ARG A 151 -1.73 16.65 22.15
C ARG A 151 -0.36 16.64 21.48
N PRO A 152 -0.24 17.13 20.22
CA PRO A 152 1.04 17.15 19.52
C PRO A 152 2.16 17.85 20.30
N GLN A 153 1.84 18.96 20.98
CA GLN A 153 2.80 19.72 21.78
C GLN A 153 3.37 18.91 22.96
N ALA A 154 2.54 18.04 23.58
CA ALA A 154 3.00 17.20 24.67
C ALA A 154 3.96 16.11 24.18
N MET A 155 3.68 15.51 23.03
CA MET A 155 4.61 14.56 22.40
C MET A 155 5.89 15.24 21.95
N THR A 156 5.81 16.44 21.37
CA THR A 156 7.00 17.23 21.00
C THR A 156 7.89 17.47 22.23
N ALA A 157 7.31 17.99 23.32
CA ALA A 157 8.08 18.25 24.55
C ALA A 157 8.69 16.97 25.15
N TYR A 158 7.97 15.84 25.10
CA TYR A 158 8.48 14.54 25.55
C TYR A 158 9.72 14.12 24.73
N LEU A 159 9.64 14.18 23.40
CA LEU A 159 10.73 13.79 22.51
C LEU A 159 11.95 14.73 22.65
N GLU A 160 11.72 16.03 22.74
CA GLU A 160 12.79 17.02 22.99
C GLU A 160 13.44 16.76 24.33
N GLY A 161 12.68 16.40 25.36
CA GLY A 161 13.20 16.00 26.68
C GLY A 161 14.09 14.76 26.64
N LEU A 162 13.90 13.86 25.67
CA LEU A 162 14.76 12.70 25.39
C LEU A 162 15.97 13.03 24.52
N GLY A 163 16.12 14.30 24.11
CA GLY A 163 17.24 14.78 23.30
C GLY A 163 17.08 14.63 21.80
N HIS A 164 15.83 14.44 21.30
CA HIS A 164 15.55 14.53 19.87
C HIS A 164 15.57 15.99 19.41
N GLY A 165 16.30 16.28 18.32
CA GLY A 165 16.32 17.58 17.68
C GLY A 165 15.36 17.63 16.47
N ALA A 166 15.02 18.83 16.04
CA ALA A 166 14.15 19.07 14.89
C ALA A 166 12.85 18.26 14.89
N VAL A 167 12.25 18.08 16.07
CA VAL A 167 11.01 17.30 16.23
C VAL A 167 9.85 17.97 15.50
N SER A 168 9.15 17.20 14.68
CA SER A 168 7.94 17.61 13.97
C SER A 168 6.84 16.59 14.23
N VAL A 169 5.73 17.03 14.79
CA VAL A 169 4.52 16.23 15.05
C VAL A 169 3.34 16.91 14.34
N LEU A 170 2.86 16.31 13.26
CA LEU A 170 1.80 16.87 12.44
C LEU A 170 0.63 15.88 12.33
N PRO A 171 -0.62 16.36 12.28
CA PRO A 171 -1.75 15.51 11.90
C PRO A 171 -1.51 14.88 10.54
N ALA A 172 -1.89 13.61 10.38
CA ALA A 172 -1.78 12.87 9.13
C ALA A 172 -3.12 12.25 8.76
N ASP A 173 -3.39 12.20 7.45
CA ASP A 173 -4.50 11.43 6.92
C ASP A 173 -4.12 9.95 6.88
N ALA A 174 -5.04 9.09 7.29
CA ALA A 174 -4.81 7.66 7.26
C ALA A 174 -4.70 7.13 5.83
N THR A 175 -3.85 6.16 5.63
CA THR A 175 -3.71 5.39 4.39
C THR A 175 -4.34 4.00 4.55
N ILE A 176 -4.41 3.23 3.45
CA ILE A 176 -4.83 1.82 3.50
C ILE A 176 -3.88 1.02 4.39
N GLU A 177 -2.58 1.34 4.37
CA GLU A 177 -1.58 0.68 5.20
C GLU A 177 -1.84 0.92 6.70
N ASP A 178 -2.14 2.16 7.11
CA ASP A 178 -2.51 2.47 8.48
C ASP A 178 -3.76 1.71 8.93
N CYS A 179 -4.77 1.63 8.06
CA CYS A 179 -5.99 0.87 8.32
C CYS A 179 -5.70 -0.62 8.47
N PHE A 180 -4.87 -1.19 7.60
CA PHE A 180 -4.47 -2.59 7.65
C PHE A 180 -3.74 -2.90 8.96
N MET A 181 -2.75 -2.09 9.34
CA MET A 181 -2.00 -2.24 10.58
C MET A 181 -2.90 -2.14 11.83
N SER A 182 -3.87 -1.23 11.80
CA SER A 182 -4.86 -1.10 12.88
C SER A 182 -5.79 -2.33 12.99
N LEU A 183 -6.23 -2.87 11.85
CA LEU A 183 -7.09 -4.07 11.81
C LEU A 183 -6.34 -5.32 12.28
N MET A 184 -5.09 -5.51 11.87
CA MET A 184 -4.24 -6.62 12.31
C MET A 184 -4.13 -6.66 13.84
N LYS A 185 -3.95 -5.50 14.49
CA LYS A 185 -3.83 -5.42 15.94
C LYS A 185 -5.14 -5.75 16.67
N LYS A 186 -6.29 -5.37 16.08
CA LYS A 186 -7.62 -5.67 16.63
C LYS A 186 -8.03 -7.15 16.43
N GLY A 187 -7.50 -7.80 15.40
CA GLY A 187 -7.76 -9.22 15.08
C GLY A 187 -6.79 -10.21 15.75
N GLY A 188 -5.62 -9.76 16.18
CA GLY A 188 -4.69 -10.56 16.98
C GLY A 188 -5.26 -10.74 18.38
N LYS A 189 -5.89 -11.88 18.64
CA LYS A 189 -6.12 -12.33 20.01
C LYS A 189 -4.74 -12.45 20.68
N GLU A 190 -4.61 -11.84 21.86
CA GLU A 190 -3.49 -12.01 22.81
C GLU A 190 -3.06 -13.46 22.94
#